data_e8e5f81c1ac54165a2c93e39a45a37ca
#
_entry.id   e8e5f81c1ac54165a2c93e39a45a37ca
#
_cell.length_a   1.000
_cell.length_b   1.000
_cell.length_c   1.000
_cell.angle_alpha   90.00
_cell.angle_beta   90.00
_cell.angle_gamma   90.00
#
_symmetry.space_group_name_H-M   'P 1'
#
loop_
_entity.id
_entity.type
_entity.pdbx_description
1 polymer ?
#
loop_
_entity_poly.entity_id
_entity_poly.type
_entity_poly.pdbx_seq_one_letter_code
_entity_poly.pdbx_strand_id
1 'polypeptide(L)'
;MITKRIIPCLDVKNGRVVKGVNFLGLSDVSSPVELAKFYSDNGADELVFYDITASAEGRQLFTDILCEAARTVFIPLTVGGGINTVEDFDRVLKCGADKVSVNSGAIRNPALIGEAAKRYGDQCVVLSVDVKRVDGVFRVFAKGGRENTGMEAIEWIKRGVDSGAGEIVVNSIDTDGVKKGFDLEMLDAVCNAVSVPVIASGGAGCIDDFTTLFRTLPKVDAGLAASIFHFGEVKIEDLKQELSQNGIPMRI
;
A
#
# COMPACT_ATOMS: atom_id res chain seq x y z
N MET A 1 11.25 -20.31 -5.83
CA MET A 1 10.89 -19.06 -6.53
C MET A 1 9.90 -18.34 -5.64
N ILE A 2 10.06 -17.05 -5.37
CA ILE A 2 9.13 -16.27 -4.52
C ILE A 2 7.91 -15.93 -5.38
N THR A 3 6.70 -16.18 -4.87
CA THR A 3 5.45 -15.85 -5.56
C THR A 3 5.15 -14.35 -5.48
N LYS A 4 4.54 -13.79 -6.53
CA LYS A 4 4.02 -12.42 -6.52
C LYS A 4 2.74 -12.36 -5.69
N ARG A 5 2.50 -11.21 -5.05
CA ARG A 5 1.30 -10.99 -4.21
C ARG A 5 0.33 -10.05 -4.90
N ILE A 6 -0.96 -10.35 -4.77
CA ILE A 6 -2.06 -9.48 -5.18
C ILE A 6 -2.71 -8.93 -3.91
N ILE A 7 -2.70 -7.60 -3.78
CA ILE A 7 -3.04 -6.91 -2.53
C ILE A 7 -4.20 -5.93 -2.77
N PRO A 8 -5.42 -6.22 -2.32
CA PRO A 8 -6.49 -5.23 -2.23
C PRO A 8 -6.17 -4.16 -1.19
N CYS A 9 -6.54 -2.90 -1.49
CA CYS A 9 -6.40 -1.78 -0.56
C CYS A 9 -7.77 -1.24 -0.16
N LEU A 10 -8.05 -1.19 1.13
CA LEU A 10 -9.24 -0.57 1.72
C LEU A 10 -8.92 0.86 2.15
N ASP A 11 -9.33 1.83 1.34
CA ASP A 11 -9.28 3.25 1.68
C ASP A 11 -10.47 3.60 2.56
N VAL A 12 -10.24 3.81 3.87
CA VAL A 12 -11.31 4.05 4.85
C VAL A 12 -11.42 5.52 5.20
N LYS A 13 -12.63 6.04 5.15
CA LYS A 13 -13.00 7.39 5.60
C LYS A 13 -14.29 7.31 6.40
N ASN A 14 -14.32 7.92 7.60
CA ASN A 14 -15.49 7.94 8.48
C ASN A 14 -16.09 6.54 8.71
N GLY A 15 -15.23 5.52 8.84
CA GLY A 15 -15.67 4.13 9.07
C GLY A 15 -16.26 3.41 7.85
N ARG A 16 -16.15 3.96 6.65
CA ARG A 16 -16.61 3.35 5.40
C ARG A 16 -15.46 3.24 4.40
N VAL A 17 -15.46 2.18 3.61
CA VAL A 17 -14.54 2.07 2.46
C VAL A 17 -15.01 3.03 1.37
N VAL A 18 -14.10 3.84 0.88
CA VAL A 18 -14.36 4.83 -0.18
C VAL A 18 -13.34 4.70 -1.30
N LYS A 19 -13.68 5.16 -2.49
CA LYS A 19 -12.73 5.27 -3.61
C LYS A 19 -12.99 6.50 -4.46
N GLY A 20 -11.91 7.11 -4.95
CA GLY A 20 -11.92 8.24 -5.86
C GLY A 20 -10.84 8.11 -6.93
N VAL A 21 -10.66 9.17 -7.72
CA VAL A 21 -9.60 9.29 -8.74
C VAL A 21 -8.63 10.38 -8.29
N ASN A 22 -7.32 10.12 -8.36
CA ASN A 22 -6.26 11.04 -7.89
C ASN A 22 -6.55 11.61 -6.49
N PHE A 23 -7.03 10.76 -5.57
CA PHE A 23 -7.47 11.10 -4.20
C PHE A 23 -8.65 12.09 -4.09
N LEU A 24 -9.40 12.32 -5.17
CA LEU A 24 -10.54 13.23 -5.24
C LEU A 24 -11.84 12.49 -5.58
N GLY A 25 -12.98 13.11 -5.31
CA GLY A 25 -14.31 12.62 -5.74
C GLY A 25 -14.69 11.29 -5.08
N LEU A 26 -14.44 11.12 -3.76
CA LEU A 26 -14.67 9.88 -3.02
C LEU A 26 -16.16 9.48 -3.02
N SER A 27 -16.43 8.21 -3.41
CA SER A 27 -17.72 7.54 -3.30
C SER A 27 -17.66 6.41 -2.27
N ASP A 28 -18.76 6.16 -1.58
CA ASP A 28 -18.92 5.03 -0.63
C ASP A 28 -18.96 3.70 -1.40
N VAL A 29 -18.24 2.69 -0.89
CA VAL A 29 -18.18 1.35 -1.49
C VAL A 29 -18.87 0.33 -0.59
N SER A 30 -18.38 0.12 0.66
CA SER A 30 -18.86 -0.94 1.55
C SER A 30 -18.41 -0.75 3.00
N SER A 31 -18.85 -1.68 3.87
CA SER A 31 -18.29 -1.87 5.20
C SER A 31 -16.84 -2.39 5.11
N PRO A 32 -15.88 -1.80 5.83
CA PRO A 32 -14.50 -2.29 5.87
C PRO A 32 -14.39 -3.74 6.34
N VAL A 33 -15.20 -4.15 7.32
CA VAL A 33 -15.18 -5.51 7.90
C VAL A 33 -15.66 -6.56 6.89
N GLU A 34 -16.80 -6.28 6.21
CA GLU A 34 -17.35 -7.17 5.21
C GLU A 34 -16.41 -7.33 4.00
N LEU A 35 -15.84 -6.21 3.55
CA LEU A 35 -14.94 -6.22 2.40
C LEU A 35 -13.59 -6.87 2.74
N ALA A 36 -13.07 -6.68 3.94
CA ALA A 36 -11.87 -7.34 4.42
C ALA A 36 -12.04 -8.86 4.46
N LYS A 37 -13.17 -9.34 5.02
CA LYS A 37 -13.53 -10.74 5.02
C LYS A 37 -13.66 -11.28 3.61
N PHE A 38 -14.37 -10.57 2.73
CA PHE A 38 -14.53 -10.97 1.33
C PHE A 38 -13.19 -11.23 0.64
N TYR A 39 -12.22 -10.31 0.74
CA TYR A 39 -10.91 -10.48 0.12
C TYR A 39 -10.08 -11.59 0.75
N SER A 40 -10.16 -11.77 2.08
CA SER A 40 -9.52 -12.87 2.76
C SER A 40 -10.02 -14.23 2.28
N ASP A 41 -11.33 -14.34 1.99
CA ASP A 41 -11.96 -15.57 1.54
C ASP A 41 -11.82 -15.81 0.01
N ASN A 42 -11.50 -14.77 -0.78
CA ASN A 42 -11.47 -14.81 -2.25
C ASN A 42 -10.05 -14.61 -2.84
N GLY A 43 -9.04 -15.18 -2.19
CA GLY A 43 -7.72 -15.42 -2.79
C GLY A 43 -6.75 -14.23 -2.76
N ALA A 44 -7.03 -13.16 -2.03
CA ALA A 44 -6.02 -12.13 -1.78
C ALA A 44 -4.83 -12.70 -1.01
N ASP A 45 -3.61 -12.23 -1.33
CA ASP A 45 -2.39 -12.70 -0.66
C ASP A 45 -2.07 -11.91 0.60
N GLU A 46 -2.54 -10.68 0.66
CA GLU A 46 -2.38 -9.72 1.76
C GLU A 46 -3.50 -8.67 1.64
N LEU A 47 -3.80 -7.95 2.69
CA LEU A 47 -4.77 -6.85 2.70
C LEU A 47 -4.11 -5.58 3.26
N VAL A 48 -4.39 -4.45 2.63
CA VAL A 48 -4.00 -3.12 3.14
C VAL A 48 -5.25 -2.38 3.61
N PHE A 49 -5.17 -1.79 4.81
CA PHE A 49 -6.20 -0.95 5.41
C PHE A 49 -5.63 0.44 5.68
N TYR A 50 -6.09 1.44 4.96
CA TYR A 50 -5.66 2.83 5.14
C TYR A 50 -6.80 3.72 5.64
N ASP A 51 -6.61 4.36 6.81
CA ASP A 51 -7.42 5.51 7.20
C ASP A 51 -6.89 6.76 6.48
N ILE A 52 -7.51 7.10 5.35
CA ILE A 52 -6.99 8.13 4.42
C ILE A 52 -7.17 9.56 4.92
N THR A 53 -7.93 9.79 6.01
CA THR A 53 -8.16 11.13 6.56
C THR A 53 -7.48 11.36 7.90
N ALA A 54 -7.11 10.32 8.63
CA ALA A 54 -6.52 10.44 9.97
C ALA A 54 -5.29 11.36 10.02
N SER A 55 -4.37 11.24 9.05
CA SER A 55 -3.16 12.06 8.98
C SER A 55 -3.46 13.54 8.66
N ALA A 56 -4.44 13.80 7.80
CA ALA A 56 -4.83 15.17 7.42
C ALA A 56 -5.63 15.87 8.52
N GLU A 57 -6.45 15.10 9.25
CA GLU A 57 -7.30 15.58 10.34
C GLU A 57 -6.56 15.65 11.69
N GLY A 58 -5.35 15.11 11.77
CA GLY A 58 -4.55 15.05 13.00
C GLY A 58 -5.16 14.16 14.09
N ARG A 59 -6.01 13.20 13.73
CA ARG A 59 -6.66 12.24 14.63
C ARG A 59 -6.01 10.87 14.58
N GLN A 60 -6.34 10.05 15.55
CA GLN A 60 -5.95 8.65 15.56
C GLN A 60 -6.80 7.83 14.57
N LEU A 61 -6.24 6.71 14.11
CA LEU A 61 -6.91 5.71 13.28
C LEU A 61 -8.14 5.12 14.01
N PHE A 62 -9.17 4.71 13.26
CA PHE A 62 -10.36 4.02 13.78
C PHE A 62 -10.03 2.59 14.25
N THR A 63 -9.54 2.47 15.49
CA THR A 63 -9.07 1.19 16.05
C THR A 63 -10.17 0.16 16.23
N ASP A 64 -11.38 0.56 16.57
CA ASP A 64 -12.50 -0.38 16.81
C ASP A 64 -12.85 -1.13 15.52
N ILE A 65 -12.98 -0.40 14.41
CA ILE A 65 -13.26 -0.99 13.08
C ILE A 65 -12.09 -1.87 12.63
N LEU A 66 -10.84 -1.42 12.88
CA LEU A 66 -9.66 -2.22 12.58
C LEU A 66 -9.65 -3.54 13.36
N CYS A 67 -9.87 -3.49 14.67
CA CYS A 67 -9.88 -4.69 15.50
C CYS A 67 -11.00 -5.66 15.10
N GLU A 68 -12.14 -5.15 14.65
CA GLU A 68 -13.23 -5.98 14.13
C GLU A 68 -12.86 -6.62 12.78
N ALA A 69 -12.31 -5.84 11.83
CA ALA A 69 -11.85 -6.36 10.55
C ALA A 69 -10.75 -7.42 10.72
N ALA A 70 -9.76 -7.18 11.58
CA ALA A 70 -8.66 -8.09 11.84
C ALA A 70 -9.12 -9.47 12.37
N ARG A 71 -10.24 -9.54 13.08
CA ARG A 71 -10.82 -10.82 13.55
C ARG A 71 -11.39 -11.68 12.42
N THR A 72 -11.66 -11.11 11.26
CA THR A 72 -12.26 -11.80 10.11
C THR A 72 -11.26 -12.10 8.99
N VAL A 73 -10.02 -11.59 9.10
CA VAL A 73 -8.97 -11.71 8.09
C VAL A 73 -7.96 -12.77 8.51
N PHE A 74 -7.65 -13.73 7.60
CA PHE A 74 -6.69 -14.82 7.82
C PHE A 74 -5.51 -14.78 6.85
N ILE A 75 -5.28 -13.62 6.24
CA ILE A 75 -4.11 -13.27 5.43
C ILE A 75 -3.38 -12.10 6.07
N PRO A 76 -2.10 -11.84 5.76
CA PRO A 76 -1.38 -10.71 6.34
C PRO A 76 -2.13 -9.38 6.16
N LEU A 77 -2.21 -8.60 7.23
CA LEU A 77 -2.90 -7.33 7.29
C LEU A 77 -1.90 -6.20 7.55
N THR A 78 -1.74 -5.32 6.57
CA THR A 78 -0.97 -4.09 6.69
C THR A 78 -1.90 -2.91 6.96
N VAL A 79 -1.60 -2.12 7.98
CA VAL A 79 -2.46 -1.01 8.42
C VAL A 79 -1.69 0.31 8.44
N GLY A 80 -2.31 1.36 7.93
CA GLY A 80 -1.75 2.71 7.93
C GLY A 80 -2.79 3.81 8.05
N GLY A 81 -2.29 5.04 8.10
CA GLY A 81 -3.11 6.24 8.31
C GLY A 81 -3.03 6.74 9.75
N GLY A 82 -2.60 7.99 9.94
CA GLY A 82 -2.50 8.60 11.25
C GLY A 82 -1.41 8.04 12.18
N ILE A 83 -0.47 7.26 11.67
CA ILE A 83 0.65 6.68 12.44
C ILE A 83 1.76 7.72 12.59
N ASN A 84 2.06 8.11 13.82
CA ASN A 84 3.00 9.19 14.14
C ASN A 84 4.02 8.84 15.23
N THR A 85 3.74 7.83 16.04
CA THR A 85 4.56 7.44 17.19
C THR A 85 4.70 5.92 17.25
N VAL A 86 5.66 5.44 18.04
CA VAL A 86 5.84 4.00 18.32
C VAL A 86 4.64 3.42 19.07
N GLU A 87 3.94 4.23 19.87
CA GLU A 87 2.70 3.84 20.56
C GLU A 87 1.55 3.61 19.57
N ASP A 88 1.53 4.34 18.43
CA ASP A 88 0.58 4.06 17.35
C ASP A 88 0.84 2.70 16.72
N PHE A 89 2.12 2.30 16.52
CA PHE A 89 2.48 0.94 16.11
C PHE A 89 1.97 -0.10 17.08
N ASP A 90 2.23 0.08 18.40
CA ASP A 90 1.81 -0.84 19.43
C ASP A 90 0.29 -1.05 19.41
N ARG A 91 -0.45 0.05 19.30
CA ARG A 91 -1.92 0.02 19.24
C ARG A 91 -2.45 -0.76 18.03
N VAL A 92 -1.89 -0.51 16.85
CA VAL A 92 -2.31 -1.15 15.60
C VAL A 92 -1.96 -2.64 15.57
N LEU A 93 -0.75 -3.00 16.00
CA LEU A 93 -0.32 -4.40 16.10
C LEU A 93 -1.16 -5.18 17.13
N LYS A 94 -1.53 -4.58 18.26
CA LYS A 94 -2.42 -5.19 19.26
C LYS A 94 -3.86 -5.39 18.78
N CYS A 95 -4.31 -4.62 17.77
CA CYS A 95 -5.59 -4.86 17.11
C CYS A 95 -5.56 -6.05 16.14
N GLY A 96 -4.38 -6.59 15.81
CA GLY A 96 -4.24 -7.75 14.95
C GLY A 96 -3.64 -7.46 13.57
N ALA A 97 -3.05 -6.27 13.37
CA ALA A 97 -2.24 -6.02 12.18
C ALA A 97 -0.90 -6.79 12.25
N ASP A 98 -0.42 -7.27 11.11
CA ASP A 98 0.89 -7.90 10.97
C ASP A 98 1.98 -6.88 10.67
N LYS A 99 1.61 -5.81 9.94
CA LYS A 99 2.52 -4.74 9.51
C LYS A 99 1.87 -3.37 9.70
N VAL A 100 2.70 -2.36 9.91
CA VAL A 100 2.26 -0.98 10.05
C VAL A 100 2.91 -0.11 8.98
N SER A 101 2.07 0.57 8.22
CA SER A 101 2.49 1.45 7.13
C SER A 101 2.56 2.90 7.59
N VAL A 102 3.71 3.53 7.38
CA VAL A 102 3.97 4.94 7.71
C VAL A 102 4.33 5.73 6.46
N ASN A 103 3.81 6.96 6.36
CA ASN A 103 4.18 7.95 5.35
C ASN A 103 4.43 9.29 6.04
N SER A 104 3.42 10.15 6.20
CA SER A 104 3.57 11.52 6.73
C SER A 104 4.16 11.56 8.15
N GLY A 105 3.95 10.52 8.97
CA GLY A 105 4.58 10.39 10.28
C GLY A 105 6.10 10.24 10.19
N ALA A 106 6.58 9.38 9.27
CA ALA A 106 8.00 9.19 9.00
C ALA A 106 8.64 10.44 8.34
N ILE A 107 7.91 11.14 7.48
CA ILE A 107 8.38 12.41 6.89
C ILE A 107 8.64 13.45 7.98
N ARG A 108 7.74 13.58 8.97
CA ARG A 108 7.90 14.51 10.10
C ARG A 108 8.97 14.08 11.09
N ASN A 109 9.06 12.80 11.37
CA ASN A 109 10.03 12.21 12.28
C ASN A 109 10.65 10.95 11.67
N PRO A 110 11.74 11.05 10.90
CA PRO A 110 12.40 9.90 10.30
C PRO A 110 12.91 8.86 11.29
N ALA A 111 13.19 9.25 12.55
CA ALA A 111 13.62 8.32 13.59
C ALA A 111 12.55 7.27 13.93
N LEU A 112 11.27 7.57 13.67
CA LEU A 112 10.14 6.66 13.90
C LEU A 112 10.33 5.28 13.22
N ILE A 113 10.91 5.26 12.00
CA ILE A 113 11.17 4.02 11.26
C ILE A 113 12.12 3.14 12.07
N GLY A 114 13.26 3.68 12.49
CA GLY A 114 14.28 2.94 13.24
C GLY A 114 13.83 2.54 14.65
N GLU A 115 13.08 3.38 15.33
CA GLU A 115 12.51 3.10 16.64
C GLU A 115 11.49 1.94 16.57
N ALA A 116 10.62 1.95 15.55
CA ALA A 116 9.65 0.89 15.31
C ALA A 116 10.33 -0.41 14.89
N ALA A 117 11.30 -0.37 13.96
CA ALA A 117 12.05 -1.53 13.51
C ALA A 117 12.83 -2.19 14.66
N LYS A 118 13.45 -1.40 15.52
CA LYS A 118 14.16 -1.91 16.70
C LYS A 118 13.23 -2.60 17.71
N ARG A 119 11.99 -2.15 17.83
CA ARG A 119 11.04 -2.67 18.82
C ARG A 119 10.23 -3.86 18.31
N TYR A 120 9.84 -3.86 17.05
CA TYR A 120 8.92 -4.84 16.47
C TYR A 120 9.54 -5.70 15.35
N GLY A 121 10.75 -5.37 14.91
CA GLY A 121 11.39 -5.95 13.74
C GLY A 121 11.09 -5.14 12.47
N ASP A 122 12.05 -5.12 11.55
CA ASP A 122 11.95 -4.44 10.25
C ASP A 122 10.78 -4.95 9.41
N GLN A 123 10.50 -6.26 9.47
CA GLN A 123 9.37 -6.90 8.77
C GLN A 123 7.99 -6.33 9.15
N CYS A 124 7.87 -5.66 10.31
CA CYS A 124 6.63 -4.99 10.73
C CYS A 124 6.51 -3.55 10.20
N VAL A 125 7.58 -2.99 9.62
CA VAL A 125 7.64 -1.59 9.19
C VAL A 125 7.54 -1.48 7.68
N VAL A 126 6.44 -0.94 7.20
CA VAL A 126 6.21 -0.63 5.78
C VAL A 126 6.34 0.88 5.58
N LEU A 127 7.28 1.33 4.75
CA LEU A 127 7.34 2.73 4.35
C LEU A 127 6.48 2.93 3.11
N SER A 128 5.37 3.64 3.25
CA SER A 128 4.53 4.07 2.13
C SER A 128 5.00 5.43 1.62
N VAL A 129 5.18 5.55 0.32
CA VAL A 129 5.66 6.78 -0.32
C VAL A 129 4.72 7.18 -1.45
N ASP A 130 4.04 8.30 -1.28
CA ASP A 130 3.26 8.92 -2.35
C ASP A 130 4.22 9.73 -3.23
N VAL A 131 4.32 9.36 -4.49
CA VAL A 131 5.26 9.92 -5.45
C VAL A 131 4.53 10.60 -6.59
N LYS A 132 5.00 11.78 -6.96
CA LYS A 132 4.54 12.50 -8.13
C LYS A 132 5.73 13.05 -8.91
N ARG A 133 5.63 13.04 -10.25
CA ARG A 133 6.62 13.68 -11.11
C ARG A 133 6.39 15.20 -11.14
N VAL A 134 7.40 15.94 -10.70
CA VAL A 134 7.41 17.41 -10.72
C VAL A 134 8.71 17.86 -11.40
N ASP A 135 8.60 18.59 -12.49
CA ASP A 135 9.74 19.07 -13.29
C ASP A 135 10.73 17.94 -13.68
N GLY A 136 10.19 16.78 -14.03
CA GLY A 136 10.98 15.61 -14.43
C GLY A 136 11.62 14.82 -13.27
N VAL A 137 11.38 15.22 -12.01
CA VAL A 137 11.92 14.57 -10.81
C VAL A 137 10.81 13.89 -10.03
N PHE A 138 11.04 12.70 -9.52
CA PHE A 138 10.13 12.01 -8.60
C PHE A 138 10.20 12.67 -7.22
N ARG A 139 9.12 13.33 -6.81
CA ARG A 139 9.00 14.03 -5.52
C ARG A 139 8.09 13.29 -4.56
N VAL A 140 8.47 13.31 -3.29
CA VAL A 140 7.66 12.76 -2.18
C VAL A 140 6.56 13.75 -1.81
N PHE A 141 5.35 13.21 -1.65
CA PHE A 141 4.20 13.95 -1.16
C PHE A 141 3.73 13.44 0.20
N ALA A 142 3.30 14.36 1.04
CA ALA A 142 2.72 14.09 2.35
C ALA A 142 1.21 14.30 2.37
N LYS A 143 0.57 13.96 3.51
CA LYS A 143 -0.84 14.22 3.80
C LYS A 143 -1.79 13.65 2.73
N GLY A 144 -1.52 12.41 2.28
CA GLY A 144 -2.31 11.75 1.24
C GLY A 144 -2.21 12.49 -0.09
N GLY A 145 -1.00 12.75 -0.55
CA GLY A 145 -0.72 13.34 -1.86
C GLY A 145 -0.98 14.85 -1.99
N ARG A 146 -1.25 15.57 -0.88
CA ARG A 146 -1.67 16.98 -0.91
C ARG A 146 -0.52 17.98 -0.76
N GLU A 147 0.61 17.58 -0.17
CA GLU A 147 1.72 18.47 0.16
C GLU A 147 3.01 17.96 -0.47
N ASN A 148 3.58 18.73 -1.40
CA ASN A 148 4.90 18.47 -1.94
C ASN A 148 5.95 18.79 -0.88
N THR A 149 6.72 17.78 -0.48
CA THR A 149 7.76 17.93 0.55
C THR A 149 9.07 18.52 0.02
N GLY A 150 9.23 18.59 -1.30
CA GLY A 150 10.49 18.95 -1.96
C GLY A 150 11.56 17.84 -1.95
N MET A 151 11.33 16.73 -1.21
CA MET A 151 12.28 15.62 -1.15
C MET A 151 12.25 14.80 -2.45
N GLU A 152 13.41 14.30 -2.84
CA GLU A 152 13.55 13.34 -3.93
C GLU A 152 13.16 11.95 -3.43
N ALA A 153 12.34 11.22 -4.22
CA ALA A 153 11.70 9.99 -3.76
C ALA A 153 12.69 8.84 -3.56
N ILE A 154 13.65 8.67 -4.48
CA ILE A 154 14.62 7.55 -4.40
C ILE A 154 15.53 7.73 -3.19
N GLU A 155 16.01 8.94 -2.93
CA GLU A 155 16.84 9.23 -1.76
C GLU A 155 16.07 9.06 -0.44
N TRP A 156 14.79 9.44 -0.42
CA TRP A 156 13.94 9.21 0.75
C TRP A 156 13.72 7.72 1.02
N ILE A 157 13.42 6.94 -0.03
CA ILE A 157 13.22 5.50 0.08
C ILE A 157 14.48 4.79 0.59
N LYS A 158 15.67 5.11 0.05
CA LYS A 158 16.94 4.57 0.53
C LYS A 158 17.13 4.84 2.02
N ARG A 159 16.96 6.10 2.44
CA ARG A 159 17.05 6.48 3.86
C ARG A 159 16.07 5.72 4.73
N GLY A 160 14.86 5.47 4.25
CA GLY A 160 13.86 4.68 4.96
C GLY A 160 14.30 3.21 5.15
N VAL A 161 14.84 2.59 4.10
CA VAL A 161 15.38 1.23 4.16
C VAL A 161 16.59 1.17 5.09
N ASP A 162 17.53 2.09 4.98
CA ASP A 162 18.71 2.19 5.87
C ASP A 162 18.30 2.40 7.34
N SER A 163 17.15 3.01 7.58
CA SER A 163 16.59 3.21 8.92
C SER A 163 15.83 2.00 9.46
N GLY A 164 15.54 0.97 8.63
CA GLY A 164 14.90 -0.27 9.06
C GLY A 164 13.49 -0.49 8.51
N ALA A 165 13.07 0.19 7.44
CA ALA A 165 11.87 -0.22 6.71
C ALA A 165 12.12 -1.55 6.00
N GLY A 166 11.33 -2.57 6.34
CA GLY A 166 11.45 -3.91 5.78
C GLY A 166 10.66 -4.12 4.49
N GLU A 167 9.80 -3.18 4.11
CA GLU A 167 9.00 -3.21 2.89
C GLU A 167 8.62 -1.80 2.44
N ILE A 168 8.50 -1.58 1.14
CA ILE A 168 8.15 -0.29 0.55
C ILE A 168 6.85 -0.41 -0.26
N VAL A 169 5.87 0.45 0.01
CA VAL A 169 4.75 0.70 -0.90
C VAL A 169 5.03 1.99 -1.66
N VAL A 170 5.12 1.89 -2.98
CA VAL A 170 5.30 3.07 -3.85
C VAL A 170 3.98 3.36 -4.55
N ASN A 171 3.38 4.49 -4.24
CA ASN A 171 2.12 4.92 -4.79
C ASN A 171 2.32 6.08 -5.78
N SER A 172 2.07 5.82 -7.07
CA SER A 172 2.13 6.86 -8.09
C SER A 172 0.87 7.70 -8.09
N ILE A 173 0.97 8.97 -7.68
CA ILE A 173 -0.14 9.93 -7.75
C ILE A 173 -0.55 10.19 -9.20
N ASP A 174 0.42 10.18 -10.12
CA ASP A 174 0.17 10.48 -11.54
C ASP A 174 -0.70 9.43 -12.23
N THR A 175 -0.64 8.17 -11.76
CA THR A 175 -1.40 7.05 -12.32
C THR A 175 -2.56 6.58 -11.45
N ASP A 176 -2.66 7.02 -10.18
CA ASP A 176 -3.71 6.52 -9.25
C ASP A 176 -5.12 6.83 -9.77
N GLY A 177 -5.94 5.78 -9.88
CA GLY A 177 -7.31 5.84 -10.39
C GLY A 177 -7.44 6.08 -11.91
N VAL A 178 -6.33 6.27 -12.62
CA VAL A 178 -6.33 6.52 -14.08
C VAL A 178 -6.60 5.26 -14.90
N LYS A 179 -6.30 4.06 -14.34
CA LYS A 179 -6.53 2.74 -14.98
C LYS A 179 -5.82 2.58 -16.34
N LYS A 180 -4.58 3.04 -16.45
CA LYS A 180 -3.75 2.95 -17.67
C LYS A 180 -2.42 2.23 -17.44
N GLY A 181 -2.34 1.42 -16.40
CA GLY A 181 -1.14 0.69 -16.00
C GLY A 181 -0.33 1.39 -14.92
N PHE A 182 0.56 0.61 -14.30
CA PHE A 182 1.47 1.08 -13.27
C PHE A 182 2.56 2.00 -13.84
N ASP A 183 3.13 2.88 -13.01
CA ASP A 183 4.28 3.73 -13.37
C ASP A 183 5.58 2.90 -13.37
N LEU A 184 5.85 2.24 -14.50
CA LEU A 184 6.98 1.31 -14.62
C LEU A 184 8.33 2.02 -14.48
N GLU A 185 8.46 3.27 -14.95
CA GLU A 185 9.72 4.03 -14.85
C GLU A 185 10.07 4.33 -13.39
N MET A 186 9.09 4.79 -12.62
CA MET A 186 9.26 5.05 -11.19
C MET A 186 9.58 3.77 -10.41
N LEU A 187 8.86 2.70 -10.69
CA LEU A 187 9.04 1.41 -10.03
C LEU A 187 10.40 0.77 -10.37
N ASP A 188 10.87 0.89 -11.62
CA ASP A 188 12.21 0.42 -12.00
C ASP A 188 13.31 1.18 -11.23
N ALA A 189 13.19 2.51 -11.14
CA ALA A 189 14.12 3.32 -10.36
C ALA A 189 14.17 2.90 -8.89
N VAL A 190 13.01 2.63 -8.27
CA VAL A 190 12.93 2.16 -6.88
C VAL A 190 13.52 0.77 -6.73
N CYS A 191 13.14 -0.20 -7.56
CA CYS A 191 13.61 -1.58 -7.51
C CYS A 191 15.14 -1.71 -7.75
N ASN A 192 15.74 -0.75 -8.42
CA ASN A 192 17.19 -0.69 -8.60
C ASN A 192 17.92 0.00 -7.43
N ALA A 193 17.19 0.74 -6.60
CA ALA A 193 17.73 1.48 -5.47
C ALA A 193 17.71 0.73 -4.13
N VAL A 194 16.82 -0.27 -3.97
CA VAL A 194 16.62 -1.00 -2.71
C VAL A 194 16.60 -2.51 -2.92
N SER A 195 16.83 -3.28 -1.83
CA SER A 195 16.81 -4.75 -1.81
C SER A 195 15.64 -5.33 -1.00
N VAL A 196 14.84 -4.51 -0.33
CA VAL A 196 13.63 -4.94 0.37
C VAL A 196 12.47 -5.11 -0.60
N PRO A 197 11.43 -5.88 -0.26
CA PRO A 197 10.23 -6.01 -1.09
C PRO A 197 9.60 -4.68 -1.48
N VAL A 198 9.20 -4.58 -2.76
CA VAL A 198 8.54 -3.40 -3.32
C VAL A 198 7.12 -3.75 -3.77
N ILE A 199 6.15 -3.01 -3.27
CA ILE A 199 4.74 -3.08 -3.64
C ILE A 199 4.42 -1.92 -4.58
N ALA A 200 3.97 -2.23 -5.80
CA ALA A 200 3.51 -1.25 -6.78
C ALA A 200 2.07 -0.84 -6.49
N SER A 201 1.80 0.46 -6.43
CA SER A 201 0.47 1.02 -6.21
C SER A 201 0.17 2.18 -7.16
N GLY A 202 -1.09 2.26 -7.60
CA GLY A 202 -1.59 3.29 -8.51
C GLY A 202 -1.48 2.90 -9.98
N GLY A 203 -2.62 2.95 -10.69
CA GLY A 203 -2.69 2.81 -12.15
C GLY A 203 -3.32 1.54 -12.69
N ALA A 204 -3.42 0.46 -11.90
CA ALA A 204 -4.03 -0.79 -12.36
C ALA A 204 -5.49 -0.60 -12.84
N GLY A 205 -5.78 -1.04 -14.06
CA GLY A 205 -7.10 -1.00 -14.67
C GLY A 205 -7.61 -2.36 -15.15
N CYS A 206 -6.70 -3.29 -15.47
CA CYS A 206 -7.05 -4.62 -15.96
C CYS A 206 -5.97 -5.66 -15.63
N ILE A 207 -6.20 -6.92 -15.98
CA ILE A 207 -5.28 -8.04 -15.74
C ILE A 207 -3.94 -7.83 -16.47
N ASP A 208 -3.98 -7.31 -17.69
CA ASP A 208 -2.78 -7.07 -18.50
C ASP A 208 -1.82 -6.08 -17.87
N ASP A 209 -2.29 -5.15 -17.04
CA ASP A 209 -1.43 -4.21 -16.33
C ASP A 209 -0.53 -4.94 -15.32
N PHE A 210 -1.07 -5.94 -14.62
CA PHE A 210 -0.28 -6.78 -13.70
C PHE A 210 0.68 -7.70 -14.47
N THR A 211 0.23 -8.27 -15.58
CA THR A 211 1.09 -9.08 -16.46
C THR A 211 2.28 -8.25 -16.95
N THR A 212 2.02 -7.05 -17.42
CA THR A 212 3.04 -6.10 -17.88
C THR A 212 3.99 -5.71 -16.73
N LEU A 213 3.46 -5.38 -15.55
CA LEU A 213 4.23 -5.05 -14.36
C LEU A 213 5.25 -6.16 -14.03
N PHE A 214 4.78 -7.37 -13.80
CA PHE A 214 5.62 -8.46 -13.30
C PHE A 214 6.57 -9.04 -14.34
N ARG A 215 6.23 -8.94 -15.63
CA ARG A 215 7.14 -9.32 -16.73
C ARG A 215 8.24 -8.30 -16.97
N THR A 216 7.89 -7.01 -16.94
CA THR A 216 8.83 -5.92 -17.18
C THR A 216 9.74 -5.70 -15.96
N LEU A 217 9.18 -5.79 -14.75
CA LEU A 217 9.87 -5.53 -13.50
C LEU A 217 9.79 -6.75 -12.56
N PRO A 218 10.57 -7.81 -12.82
CA PRO A 218 10.54 -9.03 -11.99
C PRO A 218 10.99 -8.82 -10.55
N LYS A 219 11.60 -7.68 -10.22
CA LYS A 219 11.96 -7.29 -8.85
C LYS A 219 10.78 -6.74 -8.04
N VAL A 220 9.67 -6.33 -8.67
CA VAL A 220 8.45 -5.95 -7.95
C VAL A 220 7.82 -7.18 -7.32
N ASP A 221 7.52 -7.12 -6.02
CA ASP A 221 7.05 -8.27 -5.24
C ASP A 221 5.53 -8.36 -5.16
N ALA A 222 4.84 -7.23 -5.32
CA ALA A 222 3.38 -7.19 -5.24
C ALA A 222 2.78 -6.08 -6.10
N GLY A 223 1.54 -6.32 -6.55
CA GLY A 223 0.68 -5.31 -7.14
C GLY A 223 -0.51 -5.02 -6.22
N LEU A 224 -0.68 -3.74 -5.86
CA LEU A 224 -1.75 -3.26 -5.01
C LEU A 224 -2.76 -2.50 -5.86
N ALA A 225 -4.05 -2.81 -5.68
CA ALA A 225 -5.14 -2.11 -6.34
C ALA A 225 -6.39 -2.04 -5.44
N ALA A 226 -7.29 -1.13 -5.76
CA ALA A 226 -8.53 -0.90 -5.02
C ALA A 226 -9.75 -0.97 -5.95
N SER A 227 -9.99 0.04 -6.78
CA SER A 227 -11.23 0.23 -7.54
C SER A 227 -11.61 -0.97 -8.41
N ILE A 228 -10.66 -1.56 -9.14
CA ILE A 228 -10.94 -2.69 -10.04
C ILE A 228 -11.44 -3.93 -9.30
N PHE A 229 -10.99 -4.12 -8.05
CA PHE A 229 -11.46 -5.19 -7.18
C PHE A 229 -12.79 -4.82 -6.51
N HIS A 230 -12.91 -3.59 -5.99
CA HIS A 230 -14.11 -3.13 -5.28
C HIS A 230 -15.36 -3.11 -6.17
N PHE A 231 -15.18 -2.75 -7.44
CA PHE A 231 -16.28 -2.69 -8.41
C PHE A 231 -16.46 -3.99 -9.20
N GLY A 232 -15.69 -5.04 -8.88
CA GLY A 232 -15.81 -6.35 -9.52
C GLY A 232 -15.37 -6.37 -10.98
N GLU A 233 -14.60 -5.38 -11.43
CA GLU A 233 -14.06 -5.31 -12.80
C GLU A 233 -13.01 -6.41 -13.05
N VAL A 234 -12.26 -6.77 -12.00
CA VAL A 234 -11.30 -7.87 -11.98
C VAL A 234 -11.52 -8.71 -10.72
N LYS A 235 -11.68 -10.02 -10.88
CA LYS A 235 -11.67 -10.96 -9.76
C LYS A 235 -10.23 -11.40 -9.48
N ILE A 236 -9.86 -11.47 -8.20
CA ILE A 236 -8.48 -11.83 -7.79
C ILE A 236 -8.11 -13.24 -8.25
N GLU A 237 -9.03 -14.19 -8.15
CA GLU A 237 -8.82 -15.57 -8.59
C GLU A 237 -8.52 -15.64 -10.09
N ASP A 238 -9.31 -14.96 -10.93
CA ASP A 238 -9.13 -14.91 -12.38
C ASP A 238 -7.78 -14.26 -12.75
N LEU A 239 -7.44 -13.13 -12.07
CA LEU A 239 -6.16 -12.46 -12.23
C LEU A 239 -4.99 -13.41 -11.92
N LYS A 240 -5.02 -14.10 -10.78
CA LYS A 240 -3.94 -15.01 -10.37
C LYS A 240 -3.81 -16.20 -11.31
N GLN A 241 -4.93 -16.76 -11.80
CA GLN A 241 -4.91 -17.84 -12.77
C GLN A 241 -4.25 -17.38 -14.08
N GLU A 242 -4.63 -16.22 -14.61
CA GLU A 242 -4.06 -15.68 -15.85
C GLU A 242 -2.58 -15.35 -15.70
N LEU A 243 -2.17 -14.74 -14.59
CA LEU A 243 -0.77 -14.49 -14.30
C LEU A 243 0.05 -15.80 -14.25
N SER A 244 -0.51 -16.84 -13.62
CA SER A 244 0.13 -18.16 -13.56
C SER A 244 0.27 -18.79 -14.94
N GLN A 245 -0.75 -18.72 -15.80
CA GLN A 245 -0.70 -19.17 -17.19
C GLN A 245 0.33 -18.42 -18.01
N ASN A 246 0.57 -17.16 -17.67
CA ASN A 246 1.61 -16.31 -18.26
C ASN A 246 3.01 -16.53 -17.67
N GLY A 247 3.21 -17.57 -16.84
CA GLY A 247 4.50 -17.96 -16.25
C GLY A 247 4.96 -17.09 -15.08
N ILE A 248 4.07 -16.26 -14.53
CA ILE A 248 4.35 -15.46 -13.32
C ILE A 248 4.01 -16.32 -12.11
N PRO A 249 4.96 -16.53 -11.16
CA PRO A 249 4.72 -17.39 -10.00
C PRO A 249 3.67 -16.76 -9.07
N MET A 250 2.55 -17.45 -8.91
CA MET A 250 1.43 -17.05 -8.04
C MET A 250 1.16 -18.13 -6.98
N ARG A 251 0.56 -17.71 -5.87
CA ARG A 251 -0.05 -18.61 -4.89
C ARG A 251 -1.52 -18.76 -5.28
N ILE A 252 -1.90 -19.94 -5.74
CA ILE A 252 -3.28 -20.31 -6.14
C ILE A 252 -3.97 -21.03 -4.98
#